data_df95c16a1898ec36c9ad13ac93d8a449
#
_entry.id   df95c16a1898ec36c9ad13ac93d8a449
#
_cell.length_a   1.000
_cell.length_b   1.000
_cell.length_c   1.000
_cell.angle_alpha   90.00
_cell.angle_beta   90.00
_cell.angle_gamma   90.00
#
_symmetry.space_group_name_H-M   'P 1'
#
loop_
_entity.id
_entity.type
_entity.pdbx_description
1 polymer ?
#
loop_
_entity_poly.entity_id
_entity_poly.type
_entity_poly.pdbx_seq_one_letter_code
_entity_poly.pdbx_strand_id
1 'polypeptide(L)'
;RSRPCLQYQIGRCSGPCVGLISKTQYAEDLEHVKLFLEGRSQDLFGILEAKMDQAAAALEFEQASRYRDVIARLRTLLSEQAMESDLSDLDALAVAHDAGVVCLAVLSVRGGRVIGVNAQFPDRGLLETNAEILAAFIAQYYLGSERPIPSEVLLAESIADLALVGSALSEAAKRHVRVAHAVRGVRAQYLELAATNATQALGTRLASRDGQAKRIADFATRFGIDPPNRLE
;
A
#
# COMPACT_ATOMS: atom_id res chain seq x y z
N ARG A 1 1.74 -31.14 28.83
CA ARG A 1 3.15 -30.77 28.55
C ARG A 1 3.78 -30.27 29.84
N SER A 2 4.98 -30.75 30.19
CA SER A 2 5.66 -30.40 31.44
C SER A 2 6.69 -29.27 31.30
N ARG A 3 7.01 -28.85 30.08
CA ARG A 3 7.99 -27.79 29.81
C ARG A 3 7.41 -26.70 28.90
N PRO A 4 7.73 -25.41 29.14
CA PRO A 4 7.33 -24.33 28.28
C PRO A 4 7.99 -24.46 26.89
N CYS A 5 7.26 -24.04 25.85
CA CYS A 5 7.74 -24.05 24.47
C CYS A 5 8.63 -22.82 24.18
N LEU A 6 9.25 -22.83 23.00
CA LEU A 6 10.11 -21.72 22.55
C LEU A 6 9.40 -20.37 22.59
N GLN A 7 8.09 -20.30 22.26
CA GLN A 7 7.33 -19.06 22.29
C GLN A 7 7.28 -18.42 23.68
N TYR A 8 7.20 -19.22 24.74
CA TYR A 8 7.31 -18.73 26.11
C TYR A 8 8.72 -18.21 26.40
N GLN A 9 9.75 -18.97 25.99
CA GLN A 9 11.16 -18.63 26.27
C GLN A 9 11.57 -17.30 25.62
N ILE A 10 11.02 -16.98 24.45
CA ILE A 10 11.25 -15.70 23.74
C ILE A 10 10.25 -14.60 24.12
N GLY A 11 9.44 -14.79 25.17
CA GLY A 11 8.51 -13.78 25.70
C GLY A 11 7.28 -13.49 24.81
N ARG A 12 6.95 -14.38 23.87
CA ARG A 12 5.78 -14.23 22.99
C ARG A 12 4.53 -14.97 23.43
N CYS A 13 4.59 -15.64 24.56
CA CYS A 13 3.46 -16.42 25.10
C CYS A 13 3.54 -16.42 26.64
N SER A 14 2.39 -16.28 27.30
CA SER A 14 2.29 -16.34 28.76
C SER A 14 2.27 -17.76 29.35
N GLY A 15 2.31 -18.80 28.51
CA GLY A 15 2.44 -20.20 28.89
C GLY A 15 1.19 -20.85 29.51
N PRO A 16 -0.04 -20.60 29.01
CA PRO A 16 -1.25 -21.14 29.57
C PRO A 16 -1.33 -22.68 29.53
N CYS A 17 -0.67 -23.29 28.52
CA CYS A 17 -0.66 -24.76 28.36
C CYS A 17 0.19 -25.51 29.40
N VAL A 18 1.01 -24.79 30.14
CA VAL A 18 1.88 -25.35 31.22
C VAL A 18 1.61 -24.72 32.57
N GLY A 19 0.53 -23.93 32.68
CA GLY A 19 0.05 -23.36 33.94
C GLY A 19 0.91 -22.22 34.51
N LEU A 20 1.68 -21.53 33.65
CA LEU A 20 2.52 -20.39 34.06
C LEU A 20 1.74 -19.07 34.18
N ILE A 21 0.51 -19.05 33.77
CA ILE A 21 -0.44 -17.96 33.97
C ILE A 21 -1.73 -18.52 34.56
N SER A 22 -2.39 -17.76 35.43
CA SER A 22 -3.68 -18.15 35.98
C SER A 22 -4.79 -18.02 34.91
N LYS A 23 -5.88 -18.76 35.07
CA LYS A 23 -7.02 -18.69 34.17
C LYS A 23 -7.64 -17.29 34.13
N THR A 24 -7.68 -16.60 35.27
CA THR A 24 -8.19 -15.24 35.40
C THR A 24 -7.35 -14.23 34.66
N GLN A 25 -6.03 -14.25 34.85
CA GLN A 25 -5.10 -13.38 34.13
C GLN A 25 -5.13 -13.63 32.62
N TYR A 26 -5.20 -14.90 32.20
CA TYR A 26 -5.31 -15.21 30.77
C TYR A 26 -6.63 -14.74 30.16
N ALA A 27 -7.73 -14.81 30.90
CA ALA A 27 -9.02 -14.27 30.46
C ALA A 27 -8.98 -12.74 30.32
N GLU A 28 -8.31 -12.02 31.23
CA GLU A 28 -8.08 -10.58 31.12
C GLU A 28 -7.26 -10.24 29.88
N ASP A 29 -6.18 -10.97 29.60
CA ASP A 29 -5.37 -10.78 28.40
C ASP A 29 -6.21 -10.95 27.14
N LEU A 30 -7.11 -11.94 27.11
CA LEU A 30 -8.02 -12.16 25.97
C LEU A 30 -9.02 -11.01 25.80
N GLU A 31 -9.56 -10.46 26.88
CA GLU A 31 -10.44 -9.28 26.79
C GLU A 31 -9.68 -8.05 26.28
N HIS A 32 -8.42 -7.85 26.67
CA HIS A 32 -7.59 -6.78 26.12
C HIS A 32 -7.37 -6.93 24.60
N VAL A 33 -7.09 -8.16 24.15
CA VAL A 33 -6.95 -8.46 22.71
C VAL A 33 -8.26 -8.21 21.97
N LYS A 34 -9.40 -8.60 22.56
CA LYS A 34 -10.74 -8.39 21.98
C LYS A 34 -11.03 -6.90 21.82
N LEU A 35 -10.80 -6.08 22.86
CA LEU A 35 -10.96 -4.63 22.79
C LEU A 35 -10.13 -4.01 21.65
N PHE A 36 -8.88 -4.46 21.48
CA PHE A 36 -8.02 -4.00 20.41
C PHE A 36 -8.58 -4.36 19.03
N LEU A 37 -9.01 -5.62 18.83
CA LEU A 37 -9.55 -6.10 17.55
C LEU A 37 -10.92 -5.48 17.20
N GLU A 38 -11.72 -5.11 18.20
CA GLU A 38 -13.00 -4.41 18.04
C GLU A 38 -12.80 -2.90 17.76
N GLY A 39 -11.56 -2.39 17.74
CA GLY A 39 -11.27 -0.96 17.54
C GLY A 39 -11.52 -0.09 18.77
N ARG A 40 -11.81 -0.68 19.94
CA ARG A 40 -12.05 -0.01 21.22
C ARG A 40 -10.76 0.31 21.96
N SER A 41 -9.82 0.91 21.23
CA SER A 41 -8.45 1.15 21.71
C SER A 41 -8.38 2.15 22.86
N GLN A 42 -9.34 3.10 22.94
CA GLN A 42 -9.40 4.07 24.05
C GLN A 42 -9.72 3.38 25.37
N ASP A 43 -10.67 2.42 25.38
CA ASP A 43 -11.01 1.65 26.56
C ASP A 43 -9.80 0.82 27.03
N LEU A 44 -9.06 0.21 26.06
CA LEU A 44 -7.85 -0.53 26.37
C LEU A 44 -6.75 0.37 26.97
N PHE A 45 -6.54 1.58 26.44
CA PHE A 45 -5.58 2.52 27.00
C PHE A 45 -5.94 2.89 28.43
N GLY A 46 -7.21 3.20 28.73
CA GLY A 46 -7.65 3.49 30.09
C GLY A 46 -7.34 2.36 31.08
N ILE A 47 -7.54 1.11 30.66
CA ILE A 47 -7.23 -0.07 31.50
C ILE A 47 -5.74 -0.20 31.74
N LEU A 48 -4.91 -0.05 30.68
CA LEU A 48 -3.46 -0.18 30.79
C LEU A 48 -2.83 0.97 31.58
N GLU A 49 -3.31 2.19 31.43
CA GLU A 49 -2.89 3.36 32.20
C GLU A 49 -3.21 3.18 33.69
N ALA A 50 -4.43 2.73 34.03
CA ALA A 50 -4.79 2.43 35.41
C ALA A 50 -3.89 1.34 36.05
N LYS A 51 -3.56 0.27 35.29
CA LYS A 51 -2.63 -0.77 35.74
C LYS A 51 -1.21 -0.25 35.92
N MET A 52 -0.76 0.65 35.05
CA MET A 52 0.54 1.32 35.15
C MET A 52 0.62 2.15 36.44
N ASP A 53 -0.40 2.97 36.71
CA ASP A 53 -0.45 3.84 37.87
C ASP A 53 -0.54 3.03 39.18
N GLN A 54 -1.29 1.94 39.21
CA GLN A 54 -1.34 1.02 40.33
C GLN A 54 0.02 0.39 40.63
N ALA A 55 0.72 -0.09 39.59
CA ALA A 55 2.06 -0.66 39.74
C ALA A 55 3.07 0.40 40.22
N ALA A 56 2.98 1.63 39.73
CA ALA A 56 3.81 2.75 40.18
C ALA A 56 3.55 3.10 41.66
N ALA A 57 2.28 3.15 42.08
CA ALA A 57 1.89 3.39 43.47
C ALA A 57 2.38 2.27 44.41
N ALA A 58 2.42 1.02 43.92
CA ALA A 58 2.94 -0.12 44.65
C ALA A 58 4.48 -0.20 44.61
N LEU A 59 5.16 0.77 44.00
CA LEU A 59 6.63 0.81 43.78
C LEU A 59 7.15 -0.37 42.92
N GLU A 60 6.28 -1.00 42.13
CA GLU A 60 6.61 -2.05 41.16
C GLU A 60 7.06 -1.44 39.83
N PHE A 61 8.18 -0.73 39.82
CA PHE A 61 8.59 0.09 38.67
C PHE A 61 8.87 -0.71 37.38
N GLU A 62 9.28 -1.98 37.52
CA GLU A 62 9.45 -2.84 36.33
C GLU A 62 8.11 -3.18 35.67
N GLN A 63 7.06 -3.42 36.45
CA GLN A 63 5.72 -3.64 35.90
C GLN A 63 5.14 -2.35 35.30
N ALA A 64 5.27 -1.24 35.97
CA ALA A 64 4.87 0.06 35.44
C ALA A 64 5.57 0.39 34.10
N SER A 65 6.87 0.11 34.02
CA SER A 65 7.64 0.29 32.77
C SER A 65 7.13 -0.62 31.63
N ARG A 66 6.78 -1.88 31.93
CA ARG A 66 6.20 -2.79 30.93
C ARG A 66 4.87 -2.26 30.38
N TYR A 67 3.96 -1.77 31.23
CA TYR A 67 2.70 -1.19 30.79
C TYR A 67 2.93 0.06 29.94
N ARG A 68 3.83 0.96 30.34
CA ARG A 68 4.21 2.13 29.57
C ARG A 68 4.71 1.75 28.17
N ASP A 69 5.56 0.76 28.07
CA ASP A 69 6.16 0.31 26.80
C ASP A 69 5.12 -0.34 25.89
N VAL A 70 4.14 -1.07 26.46
CA VAL A 70 2.99 -1.62 25.71
C VAL A 70 2.12 -0.50 25.19
N ILE A 71 1.77 0.49 26.02
CA ILE A 71 0.99 1.67 25.61
C ILE A 71 1.71 2.41 24.47
N ALA A 72 3.00 2.65 24.59
CA ALA A 72 3.79 3.33 23.57
C ALA A 72 3.76 2.59 22.23
N ARG A 73 3.96 1.26 22.25
CA ARG A 73 3.89 0.41 21.04
C ARG A 73 2.49 0.41 20.42
N LEU A 74 1.44 0.28 21.23
CA LEU A 74 0.06 0.32 20.74
C LEU A 74 -0.27 1.68 20.13
N ARG A 75 0.16 2.80 20.73
CA ARG A 75 -0.01 4.14 20.17
C ARG A 75 0.70 4.29 18.83
N THR A 76 1.91 3.76 18.69
CA THR A 76 2.64 3.76 17.42
C THR A 76 1.88 2.98 16.35
N LEU A 77 1.44 1.75 16.66
CA LEU A 77 0.65 0.93 15.73
C LEU A 77 -0.66 1.61 15.31
N LEU A 78 -1.35 2.23 16.27
CA LEU A 78 -2.61 2.93 15.99
C LEU A 78 -2.40 4.26 15.26
N SER A 79 -1.29 4.96 15.48
CA SER A 79 -0.97 6.17 14.72
C SER A 79 -0.62 5.83 13.26
N GLU A 80 0.08 4.75 13.02
CA GLU A 80 0.30 4.23 11.67
C GLU A 80 -1.04 3.84 11.00
N GLN A 81 -1.94 3.16 11.74
CA GLN A 81 -3.27 2.80 11.24
C GLN A 81 -4.21 4.02 11.10
N ALA A 82 -4.12 5.01 11.99
CA ALA A 82 -4.93 6.24 11.90
C ALA A 82 -4.49 7.12 10.74
N MET A 83 -3.19 7.17 10.43
CA MET A 83 -2.71 7.80 9.20
C MET A 83 -3.22 7.07 7.95
N GLU A 84 -3.47 5.76 8.04
CA GLU A 84 -4.09 4.96 6.99
C GLU A 84 -5.63 5.16 6.92
N SER A 85 -6.32 5.36 8.06
CA SER A 85 -7.79 5.41 8.11
C SER A 85 -8.40 6.73 7.65
N ASP A 86 -7.65 7.83 7.68
CA ASP A 86 -8.10 9.16 7.22
C ASP A 86 -7.98 9.33 5.70
N LEU A 87 -7.39 8.35 5.01
CA LEU A 87 -7.27 8.32 3.57
C LEU A 87 -8.42 7.48 2.98
N SER A 88 -9.29 8.17 2.28
CA SER A 88 -10.30 7.56 1.41
C SER A 88 -9.65 6.63 0.39
N ASP A 89 -10.43 5.71 -0.16
CA ASP A 89 -9.99 4.90 -1.30
C ASP A 89 -9.44 5.79 -2.40
N LEU A 90 -8.19 5.58 -2.77
CA LEU A 90 -7.52 6.37 -3.80
C LEU A 90 -6.70 5.50 -4.74
N ASP A 91 -6.51 6.01 -5.96
CA ASP A 91 -5.53 5.49 -6.90
C ASP A 91 -4.54 6.62 -7.25
N ALA A 92 -3.23 6.30 -7.19
CA ALA A 92 -2.17 7.22 -7.61
C ALA A 92 -1.58 6.74 -8.94
N LEU A 93 -1.61 7.62 -9.94
CA LEU A 93 -1.19 7.35 -11.31
C LEU A 93 0.07 8.11 -11.65
N ALA A 94 1.07 7.38 -12.17
CA ALA A 94 2.32 7.95 -12.64
C ALA A 94 2.74 7.31 -13.95
N VAL A 95 3.38 8.09 -14.82
CA VAL A 95 3.89 7.66 -16.13
C VAL A 95 5.41 7.72 -16.12
N ALA A 96 6.03 6.72 -16.69
CA ALA A 96 7.44 6.72 -17.06
C ALA A 96 7.56 6.34 -18.53
N HIS A 97 8.51 6.95 -19.24
CA HIS A 97 8.79 6.61 -20.62
C HIS A 97 10.29 6.58 -20.89
N ASP A 98 10.72 5.63 -21.66
CA ASP A 98 12.09 5.48 -22.13
C ASP A 98 12.14 4.60 -23.39
N ALA A 99 13.08 4.88 -24.29
CA ALA A 99 13.30 4.14 -25.53
C ALA A 99 12.00 3.84 -26.33
N GLY A 100 11.06 4.79 -26.38
CA GLY A 100 9.78 4.66 -27.09
C GLY A 100 8.75 3.75 -26.43
N VAL A 101 9.03 3.24 -25.22
CA VAL A 101 8.10 2.46 -24.41
C VAL A 101 7.55 3.33 -23.29
N VAL A 102 6.23 3.24 -23.07
CA VAL A 102 5.55 3.93 -21.96
C VAL A 102 5.13 2.90 -20.93
N CYS A 103 5.34 3.22 -19.68
CA CYS A 103 4.78 2.50 -18.54
C CYS A 103 3.93 3.43 -17.70
N LEU A 104 2.70 3.04 -17.41
CA LEU A 104 1.81 3.73 -16.49
C LEU A 104 1.59 2.83 -15.27
N ALA A 105 1.91 3.31 -14.09
CA ALA A 105 1.65 2.62 -12.85
C ALA A 105 0.41 3.17 -12.16
N VAL A 106 -0.49 2.27 -11.77
CA VAL A 106 -1.66 2.54 -10.93
C VAL A 106 -1.40 1.92 -9.56
N LEU A 107 -1.11 2.74 -8.57
CA LEU A 107 -1.00 2.34 -7.18
C LEU A 107 -2.38 2.48 -6.53
N SER A 108 -2.94 1.38 -6.08
CA SER A 108 -4.26 1.35 -5.46
C SER A 108 -4.17 1.29 -3.95
N VAL A 109 -4.85 2.24 -3.29
CA VAL A 109 -5.03 2.32 -1.83
C VAL A 109 -6.50 2.13 -1.51
N ARG A 110 -6.82 1.23 -0.58
CA ARG A 110 -8.18 0.97 -0.11
C ARG A 110 -8.18 0.89 1.41
N GLY A 111 -9.08 1.64 2.03
CA GLY A 111 -9.12 1.75 3.48
C GLY A 111 -7.79 2.20 4.08
N GLY A 112 -7.07 3.13 3.41
CA GLY A 112 -5.76 3.62 3.81
C GLY A 112 -4.59 2.65 3.62
N ARG A 113 -4.80 1.47 3.02
CA ARG A 113 -3.75 0.47 2.78
C ARG A 113 -3.43 0.33 1.30
N VAL A 114 -2.15 0.27 0.98
CA VAL A 114 -1.70 -0.05 -0.37
C VAL A 114 -2.05 -1.51 -0.68
N ILE A 115 -2.98 -1.70 -1.63
CA ILE A 115 -3.38 -3.03 -2.09
C ILE A 115 -2.37 -3.57 -3.09
N GLY A 116 -1.80 -2.71 -3.92
CA GLY A 116 -0.80 -3.10 -4.90
C GLY A 116 -0.55 -2.03 -5.94
N VAL A 117 0.40 -2.32 -6.83
CA VAL A 117 0.72 -1.49 -7.99
C VAL A 117 0.52 -2.33 -9.24
N ASN A 118 -0.24 -1.79 -10.18
CA ASN A 118 -0.45 -2.40 -11.49
C ASN A 118 0.26 -1.58 -12.56
N ALA A 119 1.26 -2.17 -13.20
CA ALA A 119 1.98 -1.55 -14.31
C ALA A 119 1.31 -1.91 -15.64
N GLN A 120 0.94 -0.89 -16.39
CA GLN A 120 0.36 -1.00 -17.72
C GLN A 120 1.33 -0.45 -18.76
N PHE A 121 1.35 -1.03 -19.94
CA PHE A 121 2.19 -0.60 -21.05
C PHE A 121 1.30 -0.23 -22.24
N PRO A 122 0.62 0.93 -22.16
CA PRO A 122 -0.26 1.37 -23.23
C PRO A 122 0.55 1.66 -24.51
N ASP A 123 -0.11 1.44 -25.64
CA ASP A 123 0.44 1.95 -26.91
C ASP A 123 0.30 3.47 -26.88
N ARG A 124 1.41 4.14 -27.08
CA ARG A 124 1.48 5.61 -27.07
C ARG A 124 0.70 6.23 -28.24
N GLY A 125 0.63 5.54 -29.38
CA GLY A 125 -0.01 6.07 -30.58
C GLY A 125 0.58 7.42 -30.99
N LEU A 126 -0.28 8.43 -31.10
CA LEU A 126 0.09 9.82 -31.43
C LEU A 126 0.25 10.73 -30.19
N LEU A 127 0.12 10.19 -28.98
CA LEU A 127 0.25 10.97 -27.76
C LEU A 127 1.71 11.33 -27.48
N GLU A 128 1.98 12.61 -27.25
CA GLU A 128 3.35 13.13 -27.11
C GLU A 128 3.71 13.41 -25.66
N THR A 129 2.74 13.79 -24.82
CA THR A 129 2.99 14.20 -23.44
C THR A 129 2.47 13.19 -22.43
N ASN A 130 3.06 13.16 -21.24
CA ASN A 130 2.56 12.36 -20.12
C ASN A 130 1.12 12.75 -19.72
N ALA A 131 0.79 14.04 -19.82
CA ALA A 131 -0.54 14.54 -19.52
C ALA A 131 -1.60 13.96 -20.46
N GLU A 132 -1.33 13.89 -21.77
CA GLU A 132 -2.21 13.27 -22.76
C GLU A 132 -2.35 11.75 -22.51
N ILE A 133 -1.25 11.09 -22.20
CA ILE A 133 -1.24 9.66 -21.87
C ILE A 133 -2.10 9.39 -20.62
N LEU A 134 -1.95 10.20 -19.56
CA LEU A 134 -2.76 10.10 -18.35
C LEU A 134 -4.24 10.32 -18.62
N ALA A 135 -4.59 11.36 -19.38
CA ALA A 135 -5.97 11.67 -19.70
C ALA A 135 -6.64 10.54 -20.50
N ALA A 136 -5.99 10.05 -21.56
CA ALA A 136 -6.48 8.94 -22.37
C ALA A 136 -6.61 7.66 -21.54
N PHE A 137 -5.62 7.38 -20.69
CA PHE A 137 -5.64 6.21 -19.83
C PHE A 137 -6.80 6.25 -18.81
N ILE A 138 -7.03 7.38 -18.13
CA ILE A 138 -8.12 7.54 -17.17
C ILE A 138 -9.46 7.23 -17.83
N ALA A 139 -9.69 7.78 -19.01
CA ALA A 139 -10.91 7.54 -19.75
C ALA A 139 -11.11 6.04 -20.08
N GLN A 140 -10.08 5.39 -20.59
CA GLN A 140 -10.15 3.96 -20.94
C GLN A 140 -10.23 3.08 -19.70
N TYR A 141 -9.47 3.39 -18.64
CA TYR A 141 -9.31 2.53 -17.46
C TYR A 141 -10.53 2.54 -16.55
N TYR A 142 -11.17 3.71 -16.38
CA TYR A 142 -12.32 3.86 -15.49
C TYR A 142 -13.65 3.93 -16.23
N LEU A 143 -13.73 4.64 -17.35
CA LEU A 143 -14.99 4.83 -18.07
C LEU A 143 -15.24 3.72 -19.11
N GLY A 144 -14.18 3.12 -19.63
CA GLY A 144 -14.25 2.00 -20.59
C GLY A 144 -14.33 0.61 -19.96
N SER A 145 -14.40 0.49 -18.63
CA SER A 145 -14.43 -0.79 -17.93
C SER A 145 -15.36 -0.77 -16.71
N GLU A 146 -15.76 -1.93 -16.22
CA GLU A 146 -16.60 -2.09 -15.00
C GLU A 146 -15.77 -2.00 -13.70
N ARG A 147 -14.62 -1.33 -13.72
CA ARG A 147 -13.76 -1.22 -12.53
C ARG A 147 -14.34 -0.26 -11.52
N PRO A 148 -14.20 -0.57 -10.21
CA PRO A 148 -14.63 0.37 -9.17
C PRO A 148 -13.77 1.64 -9.22
N ILE A 149 -14.43 2.79 -9.36
CA ILE A 149 -13.78 4.10 -9.36
C ILE A 149 -13.54 4.50 -7.90
N PRO A 150 -12.30 4.83 -7.47
CA PRO A 150 -12.02 5.27 -6.10
C PRO A 150 -12.63 6.66 -5.82
N SER A 151 -12.65 7.07 -4.55
CA SER A 151 -13.12 8.42 -4.17
C SER A 151 -12.13 9.51 -4.55
N GLU A 152 -10.85 9.16 -4.73
CA GLU A 152 -9.80 10.09 -5.11
C GLU A 152 -8.87 9.47 -6.16
N VAL A 153 -8.51 10.24 -7.18
CA VAL A 153 -7.52 9.87 -8.20
C VAL A 153 -6.42 10.92 -8.18
N LEU A 154 -5.20 10.49 -7.87
CA LEU A 154 -4.02 11.35 -7.81
C LEU A 154 -3.19 11.19 -9.08
N LEU A 155 -2.76 12.29 -9.64
CA LEU A 155 -1.96 12.33 -10.87
C LEU A 155 -0.59 12.90 -10.58
N ALA A 156 0.45 12.26 -11.13
CA ALA A 156 1.82 12.75 -11.01
C ALA A 156 2.01 14.08 -11.77
N GLU A 157 1.25 14.29 -12.84
CA GLU A 157 1.28 15.50 -13.66
C GLU A 157 -0.13 16.07 -13.85
N SER A 158 -0.20 17.37 -14.11
CA SER A 158 -1.46 18.04 -14.44
C SER A 158 -1.92 17.63 -15.85
N ILE A 159 -3.20 17.38 -15.99
CA ILE A 159 -3.83 17.13 -17.29
C ILE A 159 -4.69 18.33 -17.71
N ALA A 160 -4.89 18.50 -19.01
CA ALA A 160 -5.89 19.41 -19.52
C ALA A 160 -7.27 18.94 -19.04
N ASP A 161 -8.18 19.89 -18.81
CA ASP A 161 -9.58 19.61 -18.45
C ASP A 161 -9.76 18.70 -17.20
N LEU A 162 -8.88 18.83 -16.20
CA LEU A 162 -8.92 18.05 -14.95
C LEU A 162 -10.31 18.09 -14.29
N ALA A 163 -11.01 19.24 -14.35
CA ALA A 163 -12.36 19.39 -13.81
C ALA A 163 -13.38 18.56 -14.60
N LEU A 164 -13.26 18.49 -15.92
CA LEU A 164 -14.14 17.70 -16.78
C LEU A 164 -13.96 16.20 -16.51
N VAL A 165 -12.72 15.75 -16.39
CA VAL A 165 -12.40 14.35 -16.04
C VAL A 165 -12.97 14.01 -14.66
N GLY A 166 -12.84 14.89 -13.67
CA GLY A 166 -13.42 14.72 -12.35
C GLY A 166 -14.95 14.61 -12.37
N SER A 167 -15.61 15.43 -13.20
CA SER A 167 -17.07 15.37 -13.39
C SER A 167 -17.51 14.08 -14.05
N ALA A 168 -16.83 13.63 -15.10
CA ALA A 168 -17.13 12.37 -15.79
C ALA A 168 -16.96 11.15 -14.89
N LEU A 169 -15.88 11.11 -14.10
CA LEU A 169 -15.65 10.04 -13.13
C LEU A 169 -16.71 10.06 -12.01
N SER A 170 -17.13 11.25 -11.56
CA SER A 170 -18.16 11.39 -10.52
C SER A 170 -19.53 10.92 -11.02
N GLU A 171 -19.89 11.21 -12.26
CA GLU A 171 -21.11 10.74 -12.90
C GLU A 171 -21.12 9.22 -13.04
N ALA A 172 -20.02 8.64 -13.54
CA ALA A 172 -19.87 7.19 -13.70
C ALA A 172 -19.90 6.47 -12.34
N ALA A 173 -19.25 7.03 -11.31
CA ALA A 173 -19.23 6.46 -9.96
C ALA A 173 -20.52 6.70 -9.17
N LYS A 174 -21.44 7.57 -9.65
CA LYS A 174 -22.65 8.05 -8.92
C LYS A 174 -22.33 8.64 -7.55
N ARG A 175 -21.14 9.20 -7.40
CA ARG A 175 -20.66 9.88 -6.19
C ARG A 175 -19.53 10.83 -6.55
N HIS A 176 -19.26 11.80 -5.69
CA HIS A 176 -18.15 12.72 -5.91
C HIS A 176 -16.81 11.98 -5.96
N VAL A 177 -16.04 12.19 -7.03
CA VAL A 177 -14.68 11.69 -7.22
C VAL A 177 -13.74 12.88 -7.36
N ARG A 178 -12.77 12.97 -6.49
CA ARG A 178 -11.76 14.01 -6.53
C ARG A 178 -10.61 13.59 -7.44
N VAL A 179 -10.30 14.40 -8.44
CA VAL A 179 -9.07 14.25 -9.23
C VAL A 179 -8.12 15.38 -8.86
N ALA A 180 -6.89 15.05 -8.47
CA ALA A 180 -5.93 16.02 -7.96
C ALA A 180 -4.51 15.74 -8.46
N HIS A 181 -3.73 16.79 -8.64
CA HIS A 181 -2.29 16.78 -8.82
C HIS A 181 -1.67 17.74 -7.79
N ALA A 182 -0.33 17.80 -7.71
CA ALA A 182 0.39 18.70 -6.79
C ALA A 182 -0.06 18.56 -5.32
N VAL A 183 -0.19 17.32 -4.85
CA VAL A 183 -0.58 17.00 -3.48
C VAL A 183 0.62 17.01 -2.53
N ARG A 184 0.35 17.02 -1.21
CA ARG A 184 1.37 17.06 -0.16
C ARG A 184 1.18 15.91 0.83
N GLY A 185 2.19 15.69 1.68
CA GLY A 185 2.15 14.67 2.74
C GLY A 185 2.07 13.25 2.19
N VAL A 186 1.28 12.39 2.80
CA VAL A 186 1.15 10.98 2.45
C VAL A 186 0.68 10.77 1.00
N ARG A 187 -0.16 11.66 0.47
CA ARG A 187 -0.60 11.61 -0.93
C ARG A 187 0.57 11.80 -1.91
N ALA A 188 1.50 12.69 -1.60
CA ALA A 188 2.71 12.86 -2.40
C ALA A 188 3.62 11.62 -2.36
N GLN A 189 3.72 10.96 -1.20
CA GLN A 189 4.47 9.71 -1.07
C GLN A 189 3.87 8.58 -1.93
N TYR A 190 2.54 8.49 -2.04
CA TYR A 190 1.90 7.53 -2.95
C TYR A 190 2.19 7.81 -4.42
N LEU A 191 2.22 9.08 -4.83
CA LEU A 191 2.63 9.45 -6.19
C LEU A 191 4.10 9.12 -6.47
N GLU A 192 4.99 9.38 -5.52
CA GLU A 192 6.40 9.02 -5.62
C GLU A 192 6.60 7.50 -5.71
N LEU A 193 5.84 6.74 -4.90
CA LEU A 193 5.85 5.28 -4.96
C LEU A 193 5.33 4.78 -6.32
N ALA A 194 4.26 5.37 -6.85
CA ALA A 194 3.74 5.03 -8.17
C ALA A 194 4.77 5.33 -9.27
N ALA A 195 5.43 6.50 -9.23
CA ALA A 195 6.47 6.89 -10.18
C ALA A 195 7.69 5.96 -10.14
N THR A 196 8.14 5.60 -8.94
CA THR A 196 9.23 4.64 -8.74
C THR A 196 8.89 3.29 -9.35
N ASN A 197 7.68 2.78 -9.11
CA ASN A 197 7.22 1.51 -9.67
C ASN A 197 7.07 1.57 -11.18
N ALA A 198 6.59 2.69 -11.76
CA ALA A 198 6.54 2.88 -13.21
C ALA A 198 7.94 2.77 -13.83
N THR A 199 8.92 3.45 -13.26
CA THR A 199 10.30 3.44 -13.72
C THR A 199 10.94 2.04 -13.60
N GLN A 200 10.72 1.34 -12.50
CA GLN A 200 11.25 -0.02 -12.30
C GLN A 200 10.61 -1.02 -13.26
N ALA A 201 9.29 -0.96 -13.44
CA ALA A 201 8.59 -1.84 -14.38
C ALA A 201 9.02 -1.60 -15.82
N LEU A 202 9.23 -0.33 -16.19
CA LEU A 202 9.76 0.06 -17.51
C LEU A 202 11.16 -0.49 -17.72
N GLY A 203 12.10 -0.31 -16.77
CA GLY A 203 13.44 -0.86 -16.84
C GLY A 203 13.45 -2.39 -16.99
N THR A 204 12.61 -3.10 -16.24
CA THR A 204 12.45 -4.55 -16.36
C THR A 204 11.94 -4.95 -17.74
N ARG A 205 10.99 -4.21 -18.31
CA ARG A 205 10.43 -4.45 -19.65
C ARG A 205 11.48 -4.26 -20.74
N LEU A 206 12.24 -3.17 -20.66
CA LEU A 206 13.32 -2.87 -21.63
C LEU A 206 14.43 -3.92 -21.56
N ALA A 207 14.92 -4.25 -20.37
CA ALA A 207 15.92 -5.29 -20.17
C ALA A 207 15.46 -6.66 -20.70
N SER A 208 14.17 -6.99 -20.54
CA SER A 208 13.58 -8.23 -21.08
C SER A 208 13.55 -8.21 -22.62
N ARG A 209 13.19 -7.09 -23.26
CA ARG A 209 13.19 -6.94 -24.72
C ARG A 209 14.60 -7.05 -25.29
N ASP A 210 15.56 -6.35 -24.70
CA ASP A 210 16.97 -6.42 -25.09
C ASP A 210 17.54 -7.83 -24.92
N GLY A 211 17.20 -8.49 -23.82
CA GLY A 211 17.60 -9.88 -23.58
C GLY A 211 16.97 -10.86 -24.57
N GLN A 212 15.74 -10.62 -25.01
CA GLN A 212 15.11 -11.41 -26.08
C GLN A 212 15.75 -11.14 -27.43
N ALA A 213 15.99 -9.88 -27.78
CA ALA A 213 16.64 -9.51 -29.03
C ALA A 213 18.04 -10.12 -29.14
N LYS A 214 18.84 -10.07 -28.06
CA LYS A 214 20.16 -10.72 -28.02
C LYS A 214 20.05 -12.24 -28.20
N ARG A 215 19.13 -12.92 -27.52
CA ARG A 215 18.96 -14.36 -27.69
C ARG A 215 18.54 -14.75 -29.10
N ILE A 216 17.68 -13.96 -29.73
CA ILE A 216 17.29 -14.19 -31.13
C ILE A 216 18.45 -13.97 -32.07
N ALA A 217 19.26 -12.91 -31.87
CA ALA A 217 20.46 -12.64 -32.68
C ALA A 217 21.49 -13.77 -32.51
N ASP A 218 21.76 -14.23 -31.30
CA ASP A 218 22.67 -15.34 -31.03
C ASP A 218 22.20 -16.65 -31.70
N PHE A 219 20.89 -16.91 -31.63
CA PHE A 219 20.29 -18.05 -32.31
C PHE A 219 20.40 -17.94 -33.80
N ALA A 220 20.05 -16.79 -34.39
CA ALA A 220 20.18 -16.55 -35.83
C ALA A 220 21.61 -16.74 -36.29
N THR A 221 22.61 -16.21 -35.58
CA THR A 221 24.04 -16.39 -35.88
C THR A 221 24.44 -17.86 -35.81
N ARG A 222 23.97 -18.60 -34.81
CA ARG A 222 24.33 -20.02 -34.62
C ARG A 222 23.75 -20.95 -35.69
N PHE A 223 22.60 -20.58 -36.25
CA PHE A 223 21.88 -21.38 -37.22
C PHE A 223 21.95 -20.81 -38.66
N GLY A 224 22.69 -19.68 -38.87
CA GLY A 224 22.83 -19.04 -40.18
C GLY A 224 21.53 -18.51 -40.77
N ILE A 225 20.60 -18.06 -39.92
CA ILE A 225 19.29 -17.53 -40.28
C ILE A 225 19.31 -16.01 -40.11
N ASP A 226 18.81 -15.27 -41.10
CA ASP A 226 18.64 -13.82 -40.94
C ASP A 226 17.66 -13.49 -39.82
N PRO A 227 18.03 -12.61 -38.86
CA PRO A 227 17.14 -12.23 -37.77
C PRO A 227 15.90 -11.52 -38.33
N PRO A 228 14.69 -11.75 -37.77
CA PRO A 228 13.48 -11.08 -38.21
C PRO A 228 13.61 -9.56 -38.05
N ASN A 229 13.20 -8.81 -39.08
CA ASN A 229 13.31 -7.34 -39.13
C ASN A 229 12.38 -6.60 -38.17
N ARG A 230 11.42 -7.29 -37.49
CA ARG A 230 10.53 -6.75 -36.45
C ARG A 230 10.26 -7.82 -35.39
N LEU A 231 10.45 -7.43 -34.16
CA LEU A 231 9.84 -8.08 -32.99
C LEU A 231 8.48 -7.40 -32.78
N GLU A 232 7.39 -8.01 -33.23
CA GLU A 232 6.03 -7.66 -32.81
C GLU A 232 5.74 -8.18 -31.41
#